data_67288f36fdf36f95750e42a4c6dfffd6
#
_entry.id   67288f36fdf36f95750e42a4c6dfffd6
#
_cell.length_a   1.000
_cell.length_b   1.000
_cell.length_c   1.000
_cell.angle_alpha   90.00
_cell.angle_beta   90.00
_cell.angle_gamma   90.00
#
_symmetry.space_group_name_H-M   'P 1'
#
loop_
_entity.id
_entity.type
_entity.pdbx_description
1 polymer ?
#
loop_
_entity_poly.entity_id
_entity_poly.type
_entity_poly.pdbx_seq_one_letter_code
_entity_poly.pdbx_strand_id
1 'polypeptide(L)'
;MSAAIRILSAGAPKQGIGSCVRYFTDKTGCMVDITFAPAPVLRERVEKGKAAADLLVAPVALISDCRAAGYVLRGKDVVVGSVTAGIAVRDDVAPPDISSVEAVKAALLAADGVFYNTASSGIHIVKLLDHLGIADRIESKVERFPTGADVMVRLAEGKAACEIGFGQITEIRRFEGAGVLLVGPLPAEIGKTTTYAAGLLAGATEPAQALLAFMGSAEARQIYAEAGLE
;
A
#
# COMPACT_ATOMS: atom_id res chain seq x y z
N MET A 1 -24.34 -22.53 -7.80
CA MET A 1 -23.59 -21.58 -6.96
C MET A 1 -22.86 -20.65 -7.91
N SER A 2 -23.04 -19.32 -7.79
CA SER A 2 -22.28 -18.35 -8.59
C SER A 2 -20.79 -18.47 -8.23
N ALA A 3 -19.90 -18.39 -9.23
CA ALA A 3 -18.46 -18.39 -8.99
C ALA A 3 -18.09 -17.14 -8.16
N ALA A 4 -17.14 -17.29 -7.23
CA ALA A 4 -16.66 -16.17 -6.44
C ALA A 4 -15.99 -15.12 -7.34
N ILE A 5 -16.24 -13.84 -7.07
CA ILE A 5 -15.53 -12.71 -7.69
C ILE A 5 -14.09 -12.73 -7.17
N ARG A 6 -13.11 -12.60 -8.05
CA ARG A 6 -11.68 -12.64 -7.68
C ARG A 6 -11.03 -11.30 -7.87
N ILE A 7 -10.37 -10.81 -6.82
CA ILE A 7 -9.63 -9.53 -6.80
C ILE A 7 -8.15 -9.80 -6.63
N LEU A 8 -7.33 -9.18 -7.47
CA LEU A 8 -5.90 -8.96 -7.21
C LEU A 8 -5.73 -7.56 -6.63
N SER A 9 -5.14 -7.43 -5.44
CA SER A 9 -5.03 -6.12 -4.76
C SER A 9 -3.62 -5.85 -4.25
N ALA A 10 -3.22 -4.58 -4.32
CA ALA A 10 -2.07 -4.07 -3.57
C ALA A 10 -2.31 -4.14 -2.06
N GLY A 11 -1.22 -4.17 -1.28
CA GLY A 11 -1.28 -4.31 0.18
C GLY A 11 -1.75 -3.06 0.92
N ALA A 12 -1.38 -1.87 0.46
CA ALA A 12 -1.67 -0.62 1.17
C ALA A 12 -3.18 -0.36 1.38
N PRO A 13 -4.09 -0.57 0.40
CA PRO A 13 -5.53 -0.39 0.60
C PRO A 13 -6.22 -1.61 1.25
N LYS A 14 -5.48 -2.62 1.74
CA LYS A 14 -6.01 -3.93 2.19
C LYS A 14 -7.19 -3.79 3.17
N GLN A 15 -7.09 -2.91 4.16
CA GLN A 15 -8.14 -2.76 5.17
C GLN A 15 -9.43 -2.20 4.55
N GLY A 16 -9.32 -1.12 3.79
CA GLY A 16 -10.47 -0.51 3.11
C GLY A 16 -11.12 -1.45 2.11
N ILE A 17 -10.33 -2.12 1.27
CA ILE A 17 -10.83 -3.12 0.32
C ILE A 17 -11.51 -4.27 1.03
N GLY A 18 -10.90 -4.81 2.10
CA GLY A 18 -11.49 -5.90 2.87
C GLY A 18 -12.82 -5.52 3.53
N SER A 19 -12.93 -4.31 4.08
CA SER A 19 -14.18 -3.80 4.66
C SER A 19 -15.25 -3.55 3.59
N CYS A 20 -14.87 -2.96 2.45
CA CYS A 20 -15.76 -2.74 1.31
C CYS A 20 -16.32 -4.07 0.76
N VAL A 21 -15.46 -5.05 0.60
CA VAL A 21 -15.85 -6.40 0.13
C VAL A 21 -16.79 -7.10 1.13
N ARG A 22 -16.48 -7.06 2.42
CA ARG A 22 -17.39 -7.62 3.45
C ARG A 22 -18.78 -6.99 3.36
N TYR A 23 -18.84 -5.67 3.33
CA TYR A 23 -20.11 -4.95 3.21
C TYR A 23 -20.89 -5.37 1.95
N PHE A 24 -20.21 -5.46 0.80
CA PHE A 24 -20.81 -5.90 -0.45
C PHE A 24 -21.33 -7.34 -0.36
N THR A 25 -20.54 -8.27 0.22
CA THR A 25 -20.94 -9.67 0.42
C THR A 25 -22.14 -9.77 1.32
N ASP A 26 -22.19 -9.03 2.44
CA ASP A 26 -23.31 -9.04 3.38
C ASP A 26 -24.61 -8.52 2.73
N LYS A 27 -24.51 -7.56 1.83
CA LYS A 27 -25.67 -6.99 1.11
C LYS A 27 -26.17 -7.84 -0.05
N THR A 28 -25.29 -8.54 -0.74
CA THR A 28 -25.62 -9.20 -2.02
C THR A 28 -25.57 -10.73 -1.95
N GLY A 29 -24.92 -11.31 -0.96
CA GLY A 29 -24.59 -12.73 -0.90
C GLY A 29 -23.50 -13.18 -1.88
N CYS A 30 -22.90 -12.27 -2.67
CA CYS A 30 -21.83 -12.60 -3.59
C CYS A 30 -20.52 -12.86 -2.85
N MET A 31 -19.94 -14.03 -3.06
CA MET A 31 -18.62 -14.38 -2.51
C MET A 31 -17.51 -13.66 -3.27
N VAL A 32 -16.51 -13.18 -2.55
CA VAL A 32 -15.36 -12.47 -3.11
C VAL A 32 -14.07 -12.99 -2.50
N ASP A 33 -13.13 -13.39 -3.35
CA ASP A 33 -11.79 -13.81 -2.96
C ASP A 33 -10.78 -12.72 -3.28
N ILE A 34 -9.95 -12.35 -2.32
CA ILE A 34 -8.92 -11.31 -2.50
C ILE A 34 -7.53 -11.91 -2.35
N THR A 35 -6.71 -11.75 -3.38
CA THR A 35 -5.27 -12.03 -3.32
C THR A 35 -4.49 -10.74 -3.24
N PHE A 36 -3.69 -10.57 -2.18
CA PHE A 36 -2.83 -9.41 -2.00
C PHE A 36 -1.41 -9.69 -2.49
N ALA A 37 -0.82 -8.73 -3.20
CA ALA A 37 0.58 -8.80 -3.66
C ALA A 37 1.16 -7.40 -3.89
N PRO A 38 2.50 -7.24 -3.88
CA PRO A 38 3.16 -6.00 -4.31
C PRO A 38 2.86 -5.67 -5.77
N ALA A 39 2.85 -4.37 -6.13
CA ALA A 39 2.51 -3.91 -7.47
C ALA A 39 3.32 -4.57 -8.62
N PRO A 40 4.64 -4.83 -8.49
CA PRO A 40 5.39 -5.56 -9.52
C PRO A 40 4.85 -6.98 -9.76
N VAL A 41 4.47 -7.70 -8.70
CA VAL A 41 3.90 -9.04 -8.79
C VAL A 41 2.50 -9.02 -9.41
N LEU A 42 1.68 -8.00 -9.08
CA LEU A 42 0.37 -7.79 -9.70
C LEU A 42 0.52 -7.57 -11.19
N ARG A 43 1.47 -6.70 -11.63
CA ARG A 43 1.80 -6.46 -13.03
C ARG A 43 2.14 -7.77 -13.74
N GLU A 44 3.09 -8.50 -13.21
CA GLU A 44 3.54 -9.77 -13.79
C GLU A 44 2.40 -10.79 -13.97
N ARG A 45 1.52 -10.92 -12.96
CA ARG A 45 0.37 -11.84 -13.03
C ARG A 45 -0.62 -11.45 -14.12
N VAL A 46 -0.89 -10.15 -14.26
CA VAL A 46 -1.80 -9.63 -15.30
C VAL A 46 -1.20 -9.84 -16.69
N GLU A 47 0.06 -9.47 -16.90
CA GLU A 47 0.76 -9.56 -18.19
C GLU A 47 0.93 -11.01 -18.67
N LYS A 48 1.19 -11.94 -17.75
CA LYS A 48 1.36 -13.38 -18.08
C LYS A 48 0.02 -14.13 -18.24
N GLY A 49 -1.13 -13.44 -18.18
CA GLY A 49 -2.44 -14.07 -18.22
C GLY A 49 -2.71 -15.04 -17.05
N LYS A 50 -1.87 -14.99 -16.00
CA LYS A 50 -2.00 -15.80 -14.79
C LYS A 50 -2.93 -15.16 -13.76
N ALA A 51 -3.47 -13.99 -14.07
CA ALA A 51 -4.49 -13.34 -13.28
C ALA A 51 -5.83 -14.02 -13.52
N ALA A 52 -6.07 -15.16 -12.87
CA ALA A 52 -7.42 -15.70 -12.79
C ALA A 52 -8.26 -14.79 -11.86
N ALA A 53 -8.45 -13.52 -12.25
CA ALA A 53 -9.10 -12.47 -11.45
C ALA A 53 -10.03 -11.63 -12.34
N ASP A 54 -11.04 -11.05 -11.72
CA ASP A 54 -12.04 -10.18 -12.34
C ASP A 54 -11.67 -8.70 -12.17
N LEU A 55 -11.03 -8.36 -11.05
CA LEU A 55 -10.67 -6.99 -10.66
C LEU A 55 -9.19 -6.89 -10.30
N LEU A 56 -8.59 -5.76 -10.67
CA LEU A 56 -7.27 -5.33 -10.22
C LEU A 56 -7.42 -4.07 -9.37
N VAL A 57 -6.89 -4.08 -8.14
CA VAL A 57 -6.74 -2.90 -7.28
C VAL A 57 -5.27 -2.58 -7.13
N ALA A 58 -4.84 -1.46 -7.70
CA ALA A 58 -3.42 -1.11 -7.80
C ALA A 58 -3.22 0.42 -7.83
N PRO A 59 -1.98 0.91 -7.69
CA PRO A 59 -1.69 2.32 -7.98
C PRO A 59 -2.22 2.74 -9.35
N VAL A 60 -2.78 3.95 -9.44
CA VAL A 60 -3.39 4.48 -10.69
C VAL A 60 -2.45 4.36 -11.89
N ALA A 61 -1.15 4.55 -11.69
CA ALA A 61 -0.17 4.38 -12.76
C ALA A 61 -0.20 2.95 -13.35
N LEU A 62 -0.22 1.91 -12.49
CA LEU A 62 -0.30 0.52 -12.94
C LEU A 62 -1.64 0.21 -13.62
N ILE A 63 -2.76 0.73 -13.09
CA ILE A 63 -4.08 0.61 -13.75
C ILE A 63 -4.03 1.23 -15.15
N SER A 64 -3.42 2.41 -15.29
CA SER A 64 -3.27 3.10 -16.58
C SER A 64 -2.43 2.32 -17.58
N ASP A 65 -1.29 1.76 -17.15
CA ASP A 65 -0.43 0.91 -17.97
C ASP A 65 -1.16 -0.35 -18.43
N CYS A 66 -1.84 -1.04 -17.50
CA CYS A 66 -2.63 -2.24 -17.80
C CYS A 66 -3.80 -1.92 -18.75
N ARG A 67 -4.40 -0.73 -18.64
CA ARG A 67 -5.46 -0.28 -19.56
C ARG A 67 -4.89 0.02 -20.95
N ALA A 68 -3.74 0.66 -21.03
CA ALA A 68 -3.07 0.92 -22.31
C ALA A 68 -2.70 -0.38 -23.04
N ALA A 69 -2.30 -1.41 -22.29
CA ALA A 69 -1.99 -2.74 -22.79
C ALA A 69 -3.22 -3.64 -23.05
N GLY A 70 -4.46 -3.16 -22.74
CA GLY A 70 -5.69 -3.91 -22.98
C GLY A 70 -6.07 -4.93 -21.91
N TYR A 71 -5.34 -5.02 -20.81
CA TYR A 71 -5.66 -5.93 -19.70
C TYR A 71 -6.79 -5.40 -18.82
N VAL A 72 -6.87 -4.08 -18.61
CA VAL A 72 -7.97 -3.41 -17.89
C VAL A 72 -8.91 -2.76 -18.91
N LEU A 73 -10.21 -2.96 -18.74
CA LEU A 73 -11.23 -2.45 -19.65
C LEU A 73 -11.31 -0.91 -19.54
N ARG A 74 -11.43 -0.24 -20.71
CA ARG A 74 -11.53 1.22 -20.77
C ARG A 74 -12.84 1.72 -20.14
N GLY A 75 -12.73 2.80 -19.33
CA GLY A 75 -13.87 3.40 -18.64
C GLY A 75 -14.52 2.50 -17.58
N LYS A 76 -13.82 1.47 -17.16
CA LYS A 76 -14.24 0.50 -16.15
C LYS A 76 -13.23 0.47 -14.99
N ASP A 77 -12.92 1.65 -14.47
CA ASP A 77 -12.08 1.84 -13.28
C ASP A 77 -12.63 2.95 -12.38
N VAL A 78 -12.42 2.80 -11.08
CA VAL A 78 -12.85 3.74 -10.04
C VAL A 78 -11.70 4.02 -9.08
N VAL A 79 -11.58 5.25 -8.60
CA VAL A 79 -10.63 5.60 -7.56
C VAL A 79 -11.12 5.03 -6.23
N VAL A 80 -10.22 4.35 -5.52
CA VAL A 80 -10.45 3.78 -4.19
C VAL A 80 -10.07 4.79 -3.10
N GLY A 81 -8.97 5.50 -3.29
CA GLY A 81 -8.45 6.48 -2.35
C GLY A 81 -6.93 6.58 -2.43
N SER A 82 -6.38 7.42 -1.59
CA SER A 82 -4.95 7.71 -1.55
C SER A 82 -4.35 7.34 -0.20
N VAL A 83 -3.07 6.97 -0.20
CA VAL A 83 -2.30 6.67 1.00
C VAL A 83 -0.96 7.38 0.93
N THR A 84 -0.57 8.00 2.04
CA THR A 84 0.71 8.72 2.16
C THR A 84 1.76 7.81 2.82
N ALA A 85 3.01 7.94 2.39
CA ALA A 85 4.14 7.29 3.02
C ALA A 85 4.44 7.92 4.39
N GLY A 86 4.74 7.09 5.36
CA GLY A 86 5.06 7.51 6.73
C GLY A 86 6.28 6.81 7.29
N ILE A 87 6.67 7.27 8.46
CA ILE A 87 7.74 6.74 9.30
C ILE A 87 7.15 6.01 10.50
N ALA A 88 7.69 4.85 10.79
CA ALA A 88 7.39 4.07 11.97
C ALA A 88 8.66 3.76 12.76
N VAL A 89 8.49 3.57 14.06
CA VAL A 89 9.50 3.06 14.99
C VAL A 89 8.88 1.96 15.84
N ARG A 90 9.67 1.28 16.65
CA ARG A 90 9.15 0.39 17.69
C ARG A 90 8.39 1.21 18.73
N ASP A 91 7.32 0.66 19.32
CA ASP A 91 6.42 1.38 20.23
C ASP A 91 7.00 1.62 21.62
N ASP A 92 8.12 0.98 21.97
CA ASP A 92 8.83 1.13 23.25
C ASP A 92 10.01 2.14 23.18
N VAL A 93 10.22 2.81 22.03
CA VAL A 93 11.28 3.82 21.86
C VAL A 93 10.70 5.21 21.64
N ALA A 94 11.47 6.24 22.00
CA ALA A 94 11.07 7.61 21.73
C ALA A 94 11.05 7.88 20.22
N PRO A 95 9.95 8.45 19.66
CA PRO A 95 9.88 8.76 18.25
C PRO A 95 10.87 9.87 17.88
N PRO A 96 11.55 9.75 16.71
CA PRO A 96 12.42 10.82 16.23
C PRO A 96 11.60 12.05 15.78
N ASP A 97 12.24 13.21 15.78
CA ASP A 97 11.68 14.38 15.12
C ASP A 97 11.68 14.19 13.60
N ILE A 98 10.51 14.36 13.00
CA ILE A 98 10.28 14.29 11.54
C ILE A 98 9.56 15.53 11.00
N SER A 99 9.58 16.63 11.76
CA SER A 99 8.82 17.86 11.45
C SER A 99 9.32 18.62 10.23
N SER A 100 10.53 18.32 9.75
CA SER A 100 11.14 18.97 8.58
C SER A 100 12.00 17.98 7.80
N VAL A 101 12.39 18.35 6.59
CA VAL A 101 13.32 17.56 5.74
C VAL A 101 14.65 17.34 6.45
N GLU A 102 15.18 18.38 7.11
CA GLU A 102 16.42 18.35 7.88
C GLU A 102 16.29 17.42 9.10
N ALA A 103 15.17 17.46 9.81
CA ALA A 103 14.91 16.59 10.94
C ALA A 103 14.85 15.12 10.50
N VAL A 104 14.14 14.79 9.41
CA VAL A 104 14.13 13.44 8.82
C VAL A 104 15.53 12.99 8.45
N LYS A 105 16.31 13.86 7.78
CA LYS A 105 17.69 13.55 7.41
C LYS A 105 18.56 13.26 8.65
N ALA A 106 18.45 14.07 9.69
CA ALA A 106 19.18 13.87 10.94
C ALA A 106 18.77 12.55 11.61
N ALA A 107 17.48 12.26 11.69
CA ALA A 107 16.96 11.01 12.24
C ALA A 107 17.50 9.79 11.50
N LEU A 108 17.48 9.78 10.16
CA LEU A 108 18.00 8.69 9.35
C LEU A 108 19.52 8.49 9.51
N LEU A 109 20.29 9.57 9.65
CA LEU A 109 21.72 9.48 9.90
C LEU A 109 22.04 8.92 11.29
N ALA A 110 21.22 9.24 12.29
CA ALA A 110 21.38 8.78 13.67
C ALA A 110 20.84 7.35 13.90
N ALA A 111 19.94 6.87 13.06
CA ALA A 111 19.33 5.56 13.20
C ALA A 111 20.34 4.41 13.20
N ASP A 112 20.07 3.35 13.96
CA ASP A 112 20.83 2.10 13.98
C ASP A 112 20.46 1.19 12.80
N GLY A 113 19.21 1.27 12.33
CA GLY A 113 18.67 0.53 11.19
C GLY A 113 17.66 1.36 10.41
N VAL A 114 17.61 1.20 9.08
CA VAL A 114 16.65 1.85 8.18
C VAL A 114 16.01 0.80 7.28
N PHE A 115 14.70 0.64 7.38
CA PHE A 115 13.98 -0.46 6.77
C PHE A 115 12.92 0.03 5.78
N TYR A 116 12.90 -0.53 4.59
CA TYR A 116 11.86 -0.25 3.61
C TYR A 116 11.63 -1.43 2.65
N ASN A 117 10.50 -1.43 1.95
CA ASN A 117 10.17 -2.49 1.01
C ASN A 117 10.70 -2.22 -0.40
N THR A 118 10.72 -3.26 -1.25
CA THR A 118 11.13 -3.16 -2.66
C THR A 118 9.96 -2.87 -3.62
N ALA A 119 8.75 -2.64 -3.10
CA ALA A 119 7.59 -2.25 -3.88
C ALA A 119 7.62 -0.75 -4.25
N SER A 120 6.54 -0.24 -4.84
CA SER A 120 6.47 1.15 -5.36
C SER A 120 6.75 2.23 -4.31
N SER A 121 6.39 1.99 -3.03
CA SER A 121 6.73 2.91 -1.94
C SER A 121 8.23 2.91 -1.64
N GLY A 122 8.87 1.75 -1.63
CA GLY A 122 10.30 1.64 -1.39
C GLY A 122 11.15 2.24 -2.51
N ILE A 123 10.70 2.16 -3.77
CA ILE A 123 11.36 2.88 -4.89
C ILE A 123 11.37 4.40 -4.62
N HIS A 124 10.32 4.93 -3.99
CA HIS A 124 10.32 6.33 -3.58
C HIS A 124 11.35 6.60 -2.49
N ILE A 125 11.48 5.70 -1.50
CA ILE A 125 12.44 5.87 -0.40
C ILE A 125 13.87 5.85 -0.93
N VAL A 126 14.22 4.99 -1.88
CA VAL A 126 15.54 5.02 -2.54
C VAL A 126 15.82 6.41 -3.13
N LYS A 127 14.88 6.94 -3.93
CA LYS A 127 15.03 8.29 -4.51
C LYS A 127 15.09 9.40 -3.46
N LEU A 128 14.37 9.23 -2.34
CA LEU A 128 14.42 10.16 -1.22
C LEU A 128 15.82 10.17 -0.58
N LEU A 129 16.41 9.00 -0.32
CA LEU A 129 17.74 8.89 0.27
C LEU A 129 18.83 9.52 -0.63
N ASP A 130 18.71 9.31 -1.96
CA ASP A 130 19.57 9.95 -2.96
C ASP A 130 19.39 11.48 -2.94
N HIS A 131 18.14 11.97 -2.94
CA HIS A 131 17.80 13.40 -2.88
C HIS A 131 18.34 14.07 -1.62
N LEU A 132 18.29 13.40 -0.48
CA LEU A 132 18.83 13.87 0.79
C LEU A 132 20.38 13.81 0.84
N GLY A 133 21.01 13.16 -0.14
CA GLY A 133 22.47 12.98 -0.20
C GLY A 133 23.04 12.13 0.93
N ILE A 134 22.29 11.12 1.38
CA ILE A 134 22.67 10.25 2.51
C ILE A 134 22.70 8.76 2.15
N ALA A 135 22.32 8.38 0.94
CA ALA A 135 22.21 6.97 0.54
C ALA A 135 23.46 6.16 0.89
N ASP A 136 24.65 6.59 0.42
CA ASP A 136 25.92 5.91 0.69
C ASP A 136 26.28 5.87 2.19
N ARG A 137 25.89 6.91 2.94
CA ARG A 137 26.23 7.03 4.38
C ARG A 137 25.47 6.07 5.26
N ILE A 138 24.29 5.65 4.83
CA ILE A 138 23.42 4.76 5.62
C ILE A 138 23.30 3.36 5.01
N GLU A 139 23.89 3.08 3.85
CA GLU A 139 23.75 1.79 3.14
C GLU A 139 24.09 0.59 4.03
N SER A 140 25.10 0.70 4.90
CA SER A 140 25.50 -0.38 5.81
C SER A 140 24.45 -0.76 6.85
N LYS A 141 23.42 0.07 7.06
CA LYS A 141 22.34 -0.15 8.02
C LYS A 141 20.96 -0.22 7.35
N VAL A 142 20.91 -0.27 6.03
CA VAL A 142 19.69 -0.42 5.26
C VAL A 142 19.34 -1.91 5.10
N GLU A 143 18.12 -2.27 5.44
CA GLU A 143 17.52 -3.57 5.12
C GLU A 143 16.29 -3.38 4.21
N ARG A 144 16.18 -4.23 3.19
CA ARG A 144 15.10 -4.18 2.19
C ARG A 144 14.25 -5.43 2.25
N PHE A 145 12.93 -5.26 2.23
CA PHE A 145 11.95 -6.34 2.40
C PHE A 145 11.01 -6.45 1.19
N PRO A 146 10.42 -7.62 0.95
CA PRO A 146 9.45 -7.78 -0.15
C PRO A 146 8.20 -6.91 0.00
N THR A 147 7.67 -6.77 1.22
CA THR A 147 6.44 -6.03 1.52
C THR A 147 6.62 -5.04 2.67
N GLY A 148 5.70 -4.06 2.78
CA GLY A 148 5.70 -3.16 3.93
C GLY A 148 5.31 -3.85 5.23
N ALA A 149 4.51 -4.93 5.16
CA ALA A 149 4.21 -5.75 6.32
C ALA A 149 5.47 -6.42 6.90
N ASP A 150 6.35 -6.93 6.03
CA ASP A 150 7.63 -7.53 6.47
C ASP A 150 8.53 -6.48 7.14
N VAL A 151 8.51 -5.23 6.66
CA VAL A 151 9.20 -4.10 7.32
C VAL A 151 8.67 -3.90 8.73
N MET A 152 7.35 -3.90 8.93
CA MET A 152 6.74 -3.69 10.24
C MET A 152 7.01 -4.86 11.20
N VAL A 153 6.98 -6.09 10.72
CA VAL A 153 7.37 -7.28 11.51
C VAL A 153 8.83 -7.16 11.96
N ARG A 154 9.74 -6.84 11.02
CA ARG A 154 11.16 -6.65 11.35
C ARG A 154 11.37 -5.54 12.38
N LEU A 155 10.63 -4.44 12.26
CA LEU A 155 10.70 -3.32 13.19
C LEU A 155 10.23 -3.72 14.60
N ALA A 156 9.09 -4.41 14.70
CA ALA A 156 8.54 -4.89 15.98
C ALA A 156 9.48 -5.88 16.70
N GLU A 157 10.21 -6.70 15.95
CA GLU A 157 11.18 -7.68 16.48
C GLU A 157 12.56 -7.06 16.76
N GLY A 158 12.78 -5.82 16.37
CA GLY A 158 14.05 -5.10 16.53
C GLY A 158 14.45 -4.93 17.97
N LYS A 159 15.77 -4.79 18.21
CA LYS A 159 16.33 -4.64 19.56
C LYS A 159 17.22 -3.40 19.69
N ALA A 160 17.59 -2.76 18.59
CA ALA A 160 18.40 -1.56 18.63
C ALA A 160 17.56 -0.35 19.09
N ALA A 161 18.23 0.65 19.64
CA ALA A 161 17.56 1.78 20.28
C ALA A 161 16.85 2.71 19.28
N CYS A 162 17.34 2.77 18.04
CA CYS A 162 16.81 3.70 17.04
C CYS A 162 16.73 3.02 15.66
N GLU A 163 15.68 2.25 15.42
CA GLU A 163 15.37 1.65 14.13
C GLU A 163 14.20 2.38 13.49
N ILE A 164 14.31 2.71 12.21
CA ILE A 164 13.29 3.45 11.45
C ILE A 164 12.77 2.59 10.31
N GLY A 165 11.46 2.39 10.27
CA GLY A 165 10.75 1.72 9.18
C GLY A 165 9.95 2.70 8.33
N PHE A 166 10.00 2.52 6.99
CA PHE A 166 9.13 3.24 6.07
C PHE A 166 8.01 2.34 5.58
N GLY A 167 6.80 2.88 5.50
CA GLY A 167 5.63 2.18 4.98
C GLY A 167 4.54 3.13 4.53
N GLN A 168 3.47 2.59 3.96
CA GLN A 168 2.24 3.34 3.79
C GLN A 168 1.55 3.47 5.16
N ILE A 169 1.02 4.65 5.50
CA ILE A 169 0.41 4.90 6.82
C ILE A 169 -0.67 3.87 7.17
N THR A 170 -1.53 3.52 6.22
CA THR A 170 -2.56 2.49 6.41
C THR A 170 -1.98 1.11 6.73
N GLU A 171 -0.80 0.79 6.24
CA GLU A 171 -0.11 -0.46 6.52
C GLU A 171 0.56 -0.43 7.89
N ILE A 172 1.23 0.68 8.24
CA ILE A 172 1.85 0.89 9.55
C ILE A 172 0.80 0.77 10.67
N ARG A 173 -0.35 1.46 10.53
CA ARG A 173 -1.45 1.45 11.51
C ARG A 173 -1.98 0.05 11.86
N ARG A 174 -1.86 -0.90 10.96
CA ARG A 174 -2.25 -2.31 11.24
C ARG A 174 -1.35 -3.01 12.24
N PHE A 175 -0.18 -2.47 12.51
CA PHE A 175 0.80 -2.99 13.46
C PHE A 175 0.88 -2.15 14.74
N GLU A 176 0.11 -1.06 14.85
CA GLU A 176 -0.04 -0.33 16.10
C GLU A 176 -0.66 -1.26 17.17
N GLY A 177 -0.06 -1.29 18.35
CA GLY A 177 -0.39 -2.25 19.41
C GLY A 177 0.22 -3.65 19.22
N ALA A 178 1.02 -3.85 18.17
CA ALA A 178 1.78 -5.07 17.92
C ALA A 178 3.29 -4.78 17.83
N GLY A 179 3.79 -3.84 18.63
CA GLY A 179 5.20 -3.47 18.70
C GLY A 179 5.63 -2.36 17.76
N VAL A 180 4.72 -1.70 17.06
CA VAL A 180 5.03 -0.61 16.10
C VAL A 180 4.23 0.65 16.46
N LEU A 181 4.91 1.79 16.41
CA LEU A 181 4.35 3.13 16.54
C LEU A 181 4.47 3.89 15.23
N LEU A 182 3.35 4.42 14.69
CA LEU A 182 3.38 5.39 13.61
C LEU A 182 3.87 6.74 14.16
N VAL A 183 5.03 7.21 13.70
CA VAL A 183 5.55 8.55 14.04
C VAL A 183 4.75 9.63 13.30
N GLY A 184 4.49 9.44 12.01
CA GLY A 184 3.71 10.35 11.18
C GLY A 184 4.01 10.24 9.69
N PRO A 185 3.35 11.09 8.87
CA PRO A 185 3.67 11.22 7.45
C PRO A 185 5.05 11.87 7.27
N LEU A 186 5.70 11.59 6.15
CA LEU A 186 6.84 12.38 5.71
C LEU A 186 6.42 13.84 5.47
N PRO A 187 7.32 14.83 5.72
CA PRO A 187 7.09 16.22 5.32
C PRO A 187 6.63 16.33 3.87
N ALA A 188 5.75 17.29 3.58
CA ALA A 188 5.10 17.41 2.27
C ALA A 188 6.08 17.51 1.11
N GLU A 189 7.24 18.15 1.32
CA GLU A 189 8.29 18.37 0.33
C GLU A 189 8.96 17.06 -0.13
N ILE A 190 8.98 16.06 0.73
CA ILE A 190 9.61 14.76 0.48
C ILE A 190 8.63 13.59 0.60
N GLY A 191 7.39 13.89 0.96
CA GLY A 191 6.31 12.92 1.07
C GLY A 191 5.86 12.40 -0.29
N LYS A 192 5.24 11.23 -0.27
CA LYS A 192 4.61 10.66 -1.45
C LYS A 192 3.23 10.13 -1.09
N THR A 193 2.24 10.67 -1.75
CA THR A 193 0.88 10.12 -1.76
C THR A 193 0.73 9.19 -2.97
N THR A 194 0.19 8.00 -2.74
CA THR A 194 -0.12 7.04 -3.79
C THR A 194 -1.62 6.87 -3.87
N THR A 195 -2.20 7.22 -5.02
CA THR A 195 -3.62 6.99 -5.31
C THR A 195 -3.81 5.58 -5.88
N TYR A 196 -4.79 4.87 -5.36
CA TYR A 196 -5.19 3.52 -5.77
C TYR A 196 -6.51 3.57 -6.53
N ALA A 197 -6.65 2.70 -7.52
CA ALA A 197 -7.88 2.50 -8.26
C ALA A 197 -8.18 1.01 -8.41
N ALA A 198 -9.45 0.70 -8.55
CA ALA A 198 -9.92 -0.62 -8.96
C ALA A 198 -10.33 -0.58 -10.42
N GLY A 199 -9.94 -1.59 -11.20
CA GLY A 199 -10.32 -1.71 -12.61
C GLY A 199 -10.76 -3.13 -12.95
N LEU A 200 -11.74 -3.25 -13.86
CA LEU A 200 -12.17 -4.54 -14.40
C LEU A 200 -11.12 -5.08 -15.35
N LEU A 201 -10.73 -6.33 -15.15
CA LEU A 201 -9.89 -7.08 -16.08
C LEU A 201 -10.71 -7.59 -17.28
N ALA A 202 -10.03 -7.82 -18.40
CA ALA A 202 -10.65 -8.44 -19.56
C ALA A 202 -11.18 -9.84 -19.20
N GLY A 203 -12.44 -10.12 -19.54
CA GLY A 203 -13.11 -11.38 -19.18
C GLY A 203 -13.79 -11.39 -17.81
N ALA A 204 -13.83 -10.25 -17.10
CA ALA A 204 -14.52 -10.12 -15.81
C ALA A 204 -16.01 -10.47 -15.91
N THR A 205 -16.52 -11.11 -14.87
CA THR A 205 -17.91 -11.56 -14.75
C THR A 205 -18.89 -10.39 -14.49
N GLU A 206 -20.18 -10.58 -14.77
CA GLU A 206 -21.20 -9.57 -14.47
C GLU A 206 -21.25 -9.18 -12.97
N PRO A 207 -21.19 -10.11 -12.00
CA PRO A 207 -21.12 -9.75 -10.59
C PRO A 207 -19.91 -8.88 -10.24
N ALA A 208 -18.79 -9.03 -10.94
CA ALA A 208 -17.60 -8.18 -10.74
C ALA A 208 -17.85 -6.73 -11.20
N GLN A 209 -18.69 -6.52 -12.21
CA GLN A 209 -19.09 -5.17 -12.63
C GLN A 209 -19.94 -4.48 -11.54
N ALA A 210 -20.86 -5.22 -10.90
CA ALA A 210 -21.63 -4.71 -9.78
C ALA A 210 -20.73 -4.34 -8.58
N LEU A 211 -19.74 -5.18 -8.27
CA LEU A 211 -18.76 -4.88 -7.23
C LEU A 211 -17.94 -3.62 -7.57
N LEU A 212 -17.46 -3.47 -8.81
CA LEU A 212 -16.73 -2.27 -9.21
C LEU A 212 -17.61 -1.01 -9.09
N ALA A 213 -18.87 -1.08 -9.50
CA ALA A 213 -19.81 0.04 -9.35
C ALA A 213 -20.00 0.41 -7.87
N PHE A 214 -20.14 -0.60 -6.99
CA PHE A 214 -20.21 -0.38 -5.55
C PHE A 214 -18.91 0.24 -5.01
N MET A 215 -17.74 -0.22 -5.42
CA MET A 215 -16.45 0.33 -5.02
C MET A 215 -16.29 1.82 -5.35
N GLY A 216 -17.00 2.32 -6.36
CA GLY A 216 -17.06 3.75 -6.71
C GLY A 216 -18.16 4.55 -6.01
N SER A 217 -18.99 3.94 -5.18
CA SER A 217 -20.14 4.57 -4.52
C SER A 217 -19.74 5.51 -3.39
N ALA A 218 -20.68 6.34 -2.92
CA ALA A 218 -20.49 7.18 -1.74
C ALA A 218 -20.32 6.34 -0.46
N GLU A 219 -21.04 5.21 -0.34
CA GLU A 219 -20.90 4.27 0.78
C GLU A 219 -19.50 3.66 0.83
N ALA A 220 -18.96 3.22 -0.31
CA ALA A 220 -17.61 2.67 -0.35
C ALA A 220 -16.56 3.71 0.03
N ARG A 221 -16.73 4.98 -0.40
CA ARG A 221 -15.83 6.08 0.00
C ARG A 221 -15.80 6.30 1.50
N GLN A 222 -16.95 6.21 2.18
CA GLN A 222 -17.01 6.30 3.64
C GLN A 222 -16.25 5.15 4.30
N ILE A 223 -16.44 3.92 3.82
CA ILE A 223 -15.71 2.73 4.30
C ILE A 223 -14.18 2.90 4.11
N TYR A 224 -13.78 3.47 2.99
CA TYR A 224 -12.35 3.74 2.73
C TYR A 224 -11.79 4.79 3.67
N ALA A 225 -12.51 5.88 3.91
CA ALA A 225 -12.08 6.94 4.83
C ALA A 225 -11.93 6.40 6.28
N GLU A 226 -12.85 5.56 6.73
CA GLU A 226 -12.78 4.88 8.05
C GLU A 226 -11.56 3.95 8.14
N ALA A 227 -11.10 3.40 7.02
CA ALA A 227 -9.88 2.61 6.91
C ALA A 227 -8.61 3.43 6.69
N GLY A 228 -8.70 4.77 6.69
CA GLY A 228 -7.58 5.70 6.55
C GLY A 228 -7.11 5.95 5.11
N LEU A 229 -7.94 5.65 4.10
CA LEU A 229 -7.70 6.10 2.73
C LEU A 229 -8.36 7.48 2.54
N GLU A 230 -7.62 8.40 1.89
CA GLU A 230 -8.05 9.78 1.61
C GLU A 230 -8.55 9.94 0.17
#